data_af3cf08afb8f828314805c0369641818
#
_entry.id   af3cf08afb8f828314805c0369641818
#
_cell.length_a   1.000
_cell.length_b   1.000
_cell.length_c   1.000
_cell.angle_alpha   90.00
_cell.angle_beta   90.00
_cell.angle_gamma   90.00
#
_symmetry.space_group_name_H-M   'P 1'
#
loop_
_entity.id
_entity.type
_entity.pdbx_description
1 polymer ?
#
loop_
_entity_poly.entity_id
_entity_poly.type
_entity_poly.pdbx_seq_one_letter_code
_entity_poly.pdbx_strand_id
1 'polypeptide(L)'
;EQDYHQFFDEWSDRDLSASVRRDRNHPSIIMWSIGNEVAQRADEPEGDLISKRLVGTIRKYDTSRFTTIGSNDFWDRRQFTWDKDSYRIFRNLDVAGYNYIWWKYESDHAAYPDRVIYGSESYPKEAAQNWNLVEKHPYVIGDFVWTAIDYLGEAGLAHALYLGEGEHNPQFMGWPWYNGWCGDIDLCGDKKPQSYYRDVLWRERPLTMAVHAPVPDNKKEVVNGWGWPNELVSWNWKGLEGQTLSVNVYSRSPKVRLYLNGKLIGEKETGKENYTATFEVPYE
;
A
#
# COMPACT_ATOMS: atom_id res chain seq x y z
N GLU A 1 -3.86 3.94 19.92
CA GLU A 1 -3.68 2.62 19.31
C GLU A 1 -2.67 1.80 20.09
N GLN A 2 -2.75 0.48 19.98
CA GLN A 2 -1.83 -0.43 20.62
C GLN A 2 -1.59 -0.02 22.09
N ASP A 3 -0.35 0.01 22.51
CA ASP A 3 0.02 0.33 23.89
C ASP A 3 -0.22 1.80 24.27
N TYR A 4 -0.34 2.72 23.29
CA TYR A 4 -0.58 4.14 23.58
C TYR A 4 -1.95 4.39 24.19
N HIS A 5 -2.93 3.50 24.03
CA HIS A 5 -4.26 3.64 24.65
C HIS A 5 -4.21 3.82 26.17
N GLN A 6 -3.19 3.26 26.84
CA GLN A 6 -2.98 3.39 28.28
C GLN A 6 -2.67 4.83 28.72
N PHE A 7 -2.14 5.64 27.82
CA PHE A 7 -1.71 7.02 28.08
C PHE A 7 -2.59 8.04 27.36
N PHE A 8 -3.56 7.58 26.57
CA PHE A 8 -4.30 8.43 25.63
C PHE A 8 -5.02 9.59 26.30
N ASP A 9 -5.72 9.36 27.40
CA ASP A 9 -6.50 10.39 28.08
C ASP A 9 -5.61 11.47 28.68
N GLU A 10 -4.46 11.12 29.23
CA GLU A 10 -3.53 12.05 29.86
C GLU A 10 -2.66 12.78 28.81
N TRP A 11 -2.20 12.07 27.76
CA TRP A 11 -1.12 12.55 26.91
C TRP A 11 -1.53 12.99 25.52
N SER A 12 -2.67 12.56 24.99
CA SER A 12 -3.02 12.76 23.58
C SER A 12 -3.02 14.24 23.15
N ASP A 13 -3.61 15.14 23.92
CA ASP A 13 -3.63 16.57 23.59
C ASP A 13 -2.24 17.22 23.70
N ARG A 14 -1.45 16.78 24.67
CA ARG A 14 -0.10 17.26 24.90
C ARG A 14 0.84 16.83 23.77
N ASP A 15 0.82 15.55 23.42
CA ASP A 15 1.67 14.97 22.38
C ASP A 15 1.30 15.50 21.01
N LEU A 16 -0.01 15.55 20.70
CA LEU A 16 -0.49 16.10 19.45
C LEU A 16 -0.14 17.59 19.31
N SER A 17 -0.30 18.36 20.38
CA SER A 17 0.12 19.77 20.41
C SER A 17 1.62 19.94 20.18
N ALA A 18 2.44 19.09 20.80
CA ALA A 18 3.89 19.13 20.64
C ALA A 18 4.30 18.79 19.20
N SER A 19 3.69 17.74 18.62
CA SER A 19 3.94 17.30 17.24
C SER A 19 3.56 18.38 16.22
N VAL A 20 2.34 18.93 16.30
CA VAL A 20 1.89 19.97 15.37
C VAL A 20 2.76 21.22 15.49
N ARG A 21 3.10 21.66 16.70
CA ARG A 21 3.95 22.85 16.90
C ARG A 21 5.37 22.66 16.38
N ARG A 22 5.94 21.45 16.51
CA ARG A 22 7.26 21.11 15.99
C ARG A 22 7.27 21.11 14.47
N ASP A 23 6.26 20.49 13.85
CA ASP A 23 6.31 20.09 12.44
C ASP A 23 5.53 21.00 11.48
N ARG A 24 4.64 21.89 11.97
CA ARG A 24 3.80 22.76 11.13
C ARG A 24 4.56 23.65 10.14
N ASN A 25 5.84 23.90 10.37
CA ASN A 25 6.68 24.71 9.47
C ASN A 25 7.41 23.85 8.43
N HIS A 26 7.25 22.51 8.43
CA HIS A 26 7.84 21.66 7.42
C HIS A 26 6.95 21.62 6.16
N PRO A 27 7.45 22.03 4.98
CA PRO A 27 6.65 22.07 3.76
C PRO A 27 6.24 20.68 3.24
N SER A 28 6.91 19.61 3.68
CA SER A 28 6.58 18.23 3.35
C SER A 28 5.35 17.69 4.09
N ILE A 29 4.92 18.35 5.18
CA ILE A 29 3.68 17.98 5.86
C ILE A 29 2.50 18.54 5.07
N ILE A 30 1.66 17.67 4.54
CA ILE A 30 0.49 18.05 3.72
C ILE A 30 -0.84 17.92 4.46
N MET A 31 -0.95 16.99 5.39
CA MET A 31 -2.15 16.71 6.18
C MET A 31 -1.77 16.27 7.60
N TRP A 32 -2.72 16.38 8.52
CA TRP A 32 -2.62 15.86 9.88
C TRP A 32 -3.58 14.68 10.07
N SER A 33 -3.06 13.49 10.36
CA SER A 33 -3.88 12.34 10.74
C SER A 33 -4.09 12.32 12.25
N ILE A 34 -5.34 12.09 12.68
CA ILE A 34 -5.68 11.97 14.11
C ILE A 34 -5.61 10.53 14.62
N GLY A 35 -5.35 9.55 13.75
CA GLY A 35 -5.25 8.15 14.10
C GLY A 35 -5.29 7.22 12.90
N ASN A 36 -5.11 5.92 13.16
CA ASN A 36 -5.22 4.87 12.16
C ASN A 36 -5.96 3.67 12.75
N GLU A 37 -7.03 3.22 12.08
CA GLU A 37 -7.83 2.03 12.44
C GLU A 37 -8.26 1.96 13.91
N VAL A 38 -8.45 3.12 14.54
CA VAL A 38 -8.79 3.22 15.97
C VAL A 38 -10.17 2.59 16.24
N ALA A 39 -10.28 1.91 17.38
CA ALA A 39 -11.49 1.18 17.74
C ALA A 39 -12.73 2.08 17.82
N GLN A 40 -12.60 3.29 18.36
CA GLN A 40 -13.70 4.24 18.58
C GLN A 40 -14.12 5.01 17.31
N ARG A 41 -13.53 4.76 16.14
CA ARG A 41 -13.73 5.56 14.92
C ARG A 41 -15.18 5.78 14.49
N ALA A 42 -16.08 4.85 14.83
CA ALA A 42 -17.50 4.95 14.52
C ALA A 42 -18.42 4.91 15.76
N ASP A 43 -17.87 4.77 16.94
CA ASP A 43 -18.65 4.75 18.18
C ASP A 43 -19.24 6.12 18.50
N GLU A 44 -20.45 6.16 19.03
CA GLU A 44 -21.11 7.36 19.47
C GLU A 44 -21.58 7.24 20.93
N PRO A 45 -21.43 8.33 21.71
CA PRO A 45 -20.87 9.64 21.35
C PRO A 45 -19.35 9.73 21.44
N GLU A 46 -18.66 8.70 21.92
CA GLU A 46 -17.24 8.72 22.28
C GLU A 46 -16.33 9.07 21.09
N GLY A 47 -16.45 8.36 19.97
CA GLY A 47 -15.62 8.61 18.78
C GLY A 47 -15.81 10.02 18.22
N ASP A 48 -17.03 10.54 18.26
CA ASP A 48 -17.33 11.92 17.85
C ASP A 48 -16.64 12.94 18.76
N LEU A 49 -16.68 12.75 20.07
CA LEU A 49 -16.04 13.66 21.04
C LEU A 49 -14.51 13.62 20.89
N ILE A 50 -13.93 12.44 20.75
CA ILE A 50 -12.49 12.27 20.57
C ILE A 50 -12.03 12.94 19.28
N SER A 51 -12.67 12.66 18.14
CA SER A 51 -12.29 13.25 16.86
C SER A 51 -12.39 14.78 16.87
N LYS A 52 -13.46 15.34 17.40
CA LYS A 52 -13.61 16.79 17.58
C LYS A 52 -12.52 17.39 18.47
N ARG A 53 -12.18 16.74 19.58
CA ARG A 53 -11.12 17.18 20.49
C ARG A 53 -9.76 17.20 19.80
N LEU A 54 -9.38 16.12 19.11
CA LEU A 54 -8.10 16.01 18.42
C LEU A 54 -7.99 17.01 17.27
N VAL A 55 -9.02 17.12 16.42
CA VAL A 55 -9.08 18.15 15.37
C VAL A 55 -8.99 19.56 15.98
N GLY A 56 -9.72 19.82 17.05
CA GLY A 56 -9.65 21.09 17.75
C GLY A 56 -8.24 21.41 18.28
N THR A 57 -7.52 20.40 18.74
CA THR A 57 -6.14 20.55 19.21
C THR A 57 -5.18 20.90 18.05
N ILE A 58 -5.33 20.24 16.88
CA ILE A 58 -4.58 20.58 15.66
C ILE A 58 -4.87 22.04 15.27
N ARG A 59 -6.15 22.41 15.16
CA ARG A 59 -6.59 23.73 14.69
C ARG A 59 -6.15 24.91 15.58
N LYS A 60 -5.79 24.67 16.84
CA LYS A 60 -5.17 25.70 17.69
C LYS A 60 -3.81 26.16 17.17
N TYR A 61 -3.10 25.32 16.44
CA TYR A 61 -1.71 25.58 16.04
C TYR A 61 -1.50 25.60 14.51
N ASP A 62 -2.36 24.91 13.77
CA ASP A 62 -2.34 24.89 12.30
C ASP A 62 -3.76 24.82 11.74
N THR A 63 -4.16 25.89 11.06
CA THR A 63 -5.44 26.01 10.35
C THR A 63 -5.27 25.89 8.84
N SER A 64 -4.04 25.72 8.35
CA SER A 64 -3.72 25.74 6.92
C SER A 64 -3.77 24.35 6.27
N ARG A 65 -3.63 23.28 7.06
CA ARG A 65 -3.62 21.91 6.56
C ARG A 65 -4.90 21.17 6.92
N PHE A 66 -5.25 20.22 6.07
CA PHE A 66 -6.40 19.35 6.25
C PHE A 66 -6.16 18.29 7.33
N THR A 67 -7.25 17.81 7.93
CA THR A 67 -7.25 16.74 8.90
C THR A 67 -7.83 15.46 8.32
N THR A 68 -7.30 14.32 8.73
CA THR A 68 -7.70 12.99 8.22
C THR A 68 -7.56 11.89 9.28
N ILE A 69 -7.99 10.70 8.94
CA ILE A 69 -7.76 9.43 9.64
C ILE A 69 -7.67 8.32 8.61
N GLY A 70 -6.83 7.30 8.81
CA GLY A 70 -6.89 6.04 8.06
C GLY A 70 -7.93 5.10 8.65
N SER A 71 -8.80 4.53 7.82
CA SER A 71 -9.84 3.60 8.29
C SER A 71 -10.04 2.42 7.35
N ASN A 72 -10.08 1.22 7.93
CA ASN A 72 -10.50 -0.02 7.26
C ASN A 72 -12.03 -0.18 7.26
N ASP A 73 -12.52 -1.27 6.64
CA ASP A 73 -13.95 -1.60 6.50
C ASP A 73 -14.61 -2.23 7.73
N PHE A 74 -14.06 -1.99 8.93
CA PHE A 74 -14.53 -2.56 10.20
C PHE A 74 -14.37 -4.08 10.34
N TRP A 75 -13.41 -4.70 9.66
CA TRP A 75 -13.13 -6.12 9.83
C TRP A 75 -12.91 -6.55 11.29
N ASP A 76 -12.43 -5.64 12.13
CA ASP A 76 -12.20 -5.77 13.56
C ASP A 76 -13.45 -5.44 14.43
N ARG A 77 -14.51 -4.83 13.85
CA ARG A 77 -15.67 -4.29 14.56
C ARG A 77 -16.99 -4.70 13.88
N ARG A 78 -17.35 -5.96 13.97
CA ARG A 78 -18.46 -6.61 13.25
C ARG A 78 -19.85 -5.99 13.46
N GLN A 79 -20.03 -5.15 14.49
CA GLN A 79 -21.27 -4.41 14.73
C GLN A 79 -21.46 -3.22 13.77
N PHE A 80 -20.38 -2.78 13.12
CA PHE A 80 -20.40 -1.70 12.14
C PHE A 80 -20.31 -2.25 10.72
N THR A 81 -20.81 -1.48 9.76
CA THR A 81 -20.65 -1.76 8.33
C THR A 81 -20.28 -0.49 7.61
N TRP A 82 -19.41 -0.60 6.60
CA TRP A 82 -18.91 0.56 5.87
C TRP A 82 -20.03 1.43 5.31
N ASP A 83 -21.00 0.83 4.63
CA ASP A 83 -22.07 1.55 3.96
C ASP A 83 -22.98 2.36 4.92
N LYS A 84 -23.12 1.91 6.16
CA LYS A 84 -23.95 2.56 7.17
C LYS A 84 -23.18 3.50 8.08
N ASP A 85 -21.92 3.17 8.37
CA ASP A 85 -21.22 3.77 9.51
C ASP A 85 -20.01 4.63 9.10
N SER A 86 -19.55 4.56 7.81
CA SER A 86 -18.39 5.33 7.36
C SER A 86 -18.56 6.85 7.49
N TYR A 87 -19.80 7.37 7.44
CA TYR A 87 -20.04 8.81 7.64
C TYR A 87 -19.59 9.29 9.04
N ARG A 88 -19.70 8.43 10.06
CA ARG A 88 -19.33 8.74 11.45
C ARG A 88 -17.84 8.96 11.60
N ILE A 89 -17.04 8.20 10.84
CA ILE A 89 -15.58 8.31 10.85
C ILE A 89 -15.14 9.69 10.37
N PHE A 90 -15.71 10.15 9.24
CA PHE A 90 -15.18 11.28 8.48
C PHE A 90 -15.89 12.60 8.72
N ARG A 91 -17.00 12.63 9.45
CA ARG A 91 -17.85 13.84 9.64
C ARG A 91 -17.16 15.06 10.26
N ASN A 92 -16.07 14.84 11.01
CA ASN A 92 -15.30 15.89 11.65
C ASN A 92 -13.96 16.16 10.95
N LEU A 93 -13.71 15.53 9.80
CA LEU A 93 -12.46 15.53 9.09
C LEU A 93 -12.62 16.13 7.70
N ASP A 94 -11.53 16.66 7.16
CA ASP A 94 -11.53 17.31 5.85
C ASP A 94 -11.35 16.28 4.71
N VAL A 95 -10.57 15.23 4.96
CA VAL A 95 -10.22 14.21 3.95
C VAL A 95 -10.41 12.82 4.54
N ALA A 96 -10.99 11.92 3.77
CA ALA A 96 -11.27 10.55 4.16
C ALA A 96 -10.14 9.60 3.71
N GLY A 97 -9.45 8.98 4.65
CA GLY A 97 -8.42 7.98 4.39
C GLY A 97 -8.97 6.56 4.43
N TYR A 98 -8.73 5.81 3.37
CA TYR A 98 -9.25 4.46 3.15
C TYR A 98 -8.09 3.46 3.16
N ASN A 99 -8.11 2.54 4.13
CA ASN A 99 -7.14 1.46 4.21
C ASN A 99 -7.67 0.23 3.45
N TYR A 100 -7.03 -0.11 2.32
CA TYR A 100 -7.25 -1.34 1.53
C TYR A 100 -8.64 -1.50 0.90
N ILE A 101 -9.45 -0.44 0.76
CA ILE A 101 -10.84 -0.53 0.27
C ILE A 101 -11.12 0.41 -0.90
N TRP A 102 -10.19 0.50 -1.86
CA TRP A 102 -10.30 1.34 -3.06
C TRP A 102 -11.58 1.13 -3.87
N TRP A 103 -12.17 -0.07 -3.84
CA TRP A 103 -13.43 -0.37 -4.54
C TRP A 103 -14.65 0.36 -3.97
N LYS A 104 -14.51 1.04 -2.85
CA LYS A 104 -15.55 1.88 -2.24
C LYS A 104 -15.51 3.34 -2.71
N TYR A 105 -14.44 3.79 -3.36
CA TYR A 105 -14.27 5.22 -3.69
C TYR A 105 -15.45 5.78 -4.50
N GLU A 106 -15.86 5.11 -5.58
CA GLU A 106 -16.92 5.58 -6.46
C GLU A 106 -18.31 5.55 -5.79
N SER A 107 -18.63 4.45 -5.10
CA SER A 107 -19.91 4.31 -4.41
C SER A 107 -20.05 5.31 -3.25
N ASP A 108 -18.97 5.55 -2.52
CA ASP A 108 -18.97 6.45 -1.38
C ASP A 108 -19.04 7.92 -1.82
N HIS A 109 -18.33 8.29 -2.89
CA HIS A 109 -18.46 9.63 -3.42
C HIS A 109 -19.87 9.90 -4.01
N ALA A 110 -20.50 8.89 -4.59
CA ALA A 110 -21.91 9.00 -5.02
C ALA A 110 -22.86 9.22 -3.83
N ALA A 111 -22.60 8.57 -2.68
CA ALA A 111 -23.39 8.74 -1.47
C ALA A 111 -23.05 10.04 -0.70
N TYR A 112 -21.81 10.48 -0.78
CA TYR A 112 -21.25 11.66 -0.09
C TYR A 112 -20.45 12.52 -1.08
N PRO A 113 -21.12 13.35 -1.92
CA PRO A 113 -20.46 14.08 -3.02
C PRO A 113 -19.38 15.09 -2.61
N ASP A 114 -19.39 15.54 -1.36
CA ASP A 114 -18.39 16.46 -0.82
C ASP A 114 -17.16 15.74 -0.26
N ARG A 115 -17.16 14.39 -0.24
CA ARG A 115 -16.09 13.60 0.32
C ARG A 115 -14.87 13.60 -0.60
N VAL A 116 -13.76 14.15 -0.11
CA VAL A 116 -12.43 14.01 -0.70
C VAL A 116 -11.80 12.75 -0.12
N ILE A 117 -11.25 11.90 -0.98
CA ILE A 117 -10.80 10.55 -0.62
C ILE A 117 -9.31 10.38 -0.96
N TYR A 118 -8.59 9.58 -0.20
CA TYR A 118 -7.29 9.05 -0.57
C TYR A 118 -7.08 7.63 -0.02
N GLY A 119 -6.25 6.82 -0.66
CA GLY A 119 -5.77 5.56 -0.12
C GLY A 119 -4.76 5.84 0.98
N SER A 120 -5.15 5.73 2.25
CA SER A 120 -4.23 5.93 3.37
C SER A 120 -3.33 4.73 3.62
N GLU A 121 -3.80 3.53 3.20
CA GLU A 121 -2.99 2.32 3.07
C GLU A 121 -3.50 1.49 1.89
N SER A 122 -2.57 1.01 1.06
CA SER A 122 -2.89 0.14 -0.07
C SER A 122 -1.91 -1.03 -0.18
N TYR A 123 -2.36 -2.12 -0.79
CA TYR A 123 -1.51 -3.25 -1.11
C TYR A 123 -0.61 -2.94 -2.31
N PRO A 124 0.69 -3.30 -2.28
CA PRO A 124 1.58 -3.10 -3.44
C PRO A 124 1.06 -3.71 -4.73
N LYS A 125 0.42 -4.88 -4.65
CA LYS A 125 -0.18 -5.57 -5.83
C LYS A 125 -1.37 -4.84 -6.42
N GLU A 126 -2.03 -3.97 -5.66
CA GLU A 126 -3.21 -3.20 -6.08
C GLU A 126 -2.86 -1.76 -6.46
N ALA A 127 -1.58 -1.46 -6.63
CA ALA A 127 -1.11 -0.12 -6.96
C ALA A 127 -1.75 0.42 -8.25
N ALA A 128 -1.94 -0.43 -9.29
CA ALA A 128 -2.58 0.00 -10.53
C ALA A 128 -4.05 0.36 -10.33
N GLN A 129 -4.80 -0.44 -9.58
CA GLN A 129 -6.22 -0.20 -9.31
C GLN A 129 -6.42 1.11 -8.57
N ASN A 130 -5.64 1.33 -7.50
CA ASN A 130 -5.66 2.59 -6.74
C ASN A 130 -5.29 3.78 -7.64
N TRP A 131 -4.17 3.68 -8.37
CA TRP A 131 -3.67 4.78 -9.19
C TRP A 131 -4.59 5.13 -10.37
N ASN A 132 -5.22 4.13 -10.99
CA ASN A 132 -6.22 4.35 -12.04
C ASN A 132 -7.42 5.17 -11.51
N LEU A 133 -7.82 4.99 -10.26
CA LEU A 133 -8.88 5.81 -9.64
C LEU A 133 -8.41 7.22 -9.32
N VAL A 134 -7.16 7.39 -8.90
CA VAL A 134 -6.54 8.73 -8.72
C VAL A 134 -6.52 9.49 -10.05
N GLU A 135 -6.11 8.85 -11.15
CA GLU A 135 -6.10 9.48 -12.48
C GLU A 135 -7.51 9.77 -13.03
N LYS A 136 -8.48 8.92 -12.68
CA LYS A 136 -9.86 9.00 -13.19
C LYS A 136 -10.71 10.05 -12.47
N HIS A 137 -10.52 10.21 -11.16
CA HIS A 137 -11.42 10.95 -10.31
C HIS A 137 -10.72 12.07 -9.53
N PRO A 138 -11.07 13.34 -9.77
CA PRO A 138 -10.43 14.48 -9.08
C PRO A 138 -10.68 14.52 -7.57
N TYR A 139 -11.68 13.79 -7.07
CA TYR A 139 -11.94 13.67 -5.64
C TYR A 139 -11.10 12.58 -4.95
N VAL A 140 -10.35 11.78 -5.71
CA VAL A 140 -9.36 10.83 -5.18
C VAL A 140 -7.99 11.47 -5.31
N ILE A 141 -7.44 11.99 -4.21
CA ILE A 141 -6.28 12.88 -4.25
C ILE A 141 -4.93 12.18 -4.15
N GLY A 142 -4.90 10.88 -3.91
CA GLY A 142 -3.65 10.13 -3.83
C GLY A 142 -3.80 8.73 -3.25
N ASP A 143 -2.66 8.04 -3.17
CA ASP A 143 -2.54 6.68 -2.66
C ASP A 143 -1.22 6.51 -1.90
N PHE A 144 -1.29 5.90 -0.74
CA PHE A 144 -0.15 5.56 0.10
C PHE A 144 -0.07 4.05 0.29
N VAL A 145 1.02 3.46 -0.15
CA VAL A 145 1.25 2.02 0.03
C VAL A 145 1.61 1.67 1.47
N TRP A 146 1.18 0.54 1.95
CA TRP A 146 1.78 -0.09 3.12
C TRP A 146 2.82 -1.12 2.65
N THR A 147 4.12 -0.74 2.66
CA THR A 147 4.66 0.52 3.15
C THR A 147 5.79 1.03 2.23
N ALA A 148 6.24 2.27 2.43
CA ALA A 148 7.31 2.84 1.59
C ALA A 148 8.66 2.17 1.82
N ILE A 149 9.00 1.78 3.06
CA ILE A 149 10.27 1.15 3.42
C ILE A 149 10.05 -0.03 4.37
N ASP A 150 10.83 -1.08 4.22
CA ASP A 150 10.84 -2.21 5.17
C ASP A 150 11.14 -1.71 6.59
N TYR A 151 10.63 -2.39 7.59
CA TYR A 151 10.79 -1.98 8.98
C TYR A 151 11.07 -3.17 9.91
N LEU A 152 11.73 -2.91 11.04
CA LEU A 152 11.96 -3.92 12.07
C LEU A 152 10.66 -4.26 12.79
N GLY A 153 10.41 -5.53 13.01
CA GLY A 153 9.16 -6.06 13.55
C GLY A 153 8.33 -6.77 12.49
N GLU A 154 7.19 -7.33 12.89
CA GLU A 154 6.30 -8.13 12.02
C GLU A 154 7.05 -9.08 11.10
N ALA A 155 7.98 -9.84 11.72
CA ALA A 155 9.01 -10.62 11.05
C ALA A 155 8.43 -11.53 9.94
N GLY A 156 8.94 -11.35 8.71
CA GLY A 156 8.53 -12.12 7.54
C GLY A 156 7.19 -11.73 6.93
N LEU A 157 6.49 -10.71 7.45
CA LEU A 157 5.28 -10.18 6.83
C LEU A 157 5.58 -9.82 5.36
N ALA A 158 4.67 -10.19 4.47
CA ALA A 158 4.74 -9.88 3.03
C ALA A 158 5.78 -10.67 2.22
N HIS A 159 6.55 -11.55 2.83
CA HIS A 159 7.48 -12.37 2.09
C HIS A 159 6.74 -13.39 1.20
N ALA A 160 7.23 -13.58 -0.04
CA ALA A 160 6.75 -14.67 -0.87
C ALA A 160 7.20 -16.02 -0.31
N LEU A 161 6.27 -16.96 -0.19
CA LEU A 161 6.51 -18.29 0.35
C LEU A 161 6.35 -19.34 -0.73
N TYR A 162 7.13 -20.42 -0.64
CA TYR A 162 6.99 -21.59 -1.47
C TYR A 162 6.44 -22.76 -0.64
N LEU A 163 5.14 -22.98 -0.72
CA LEU A 163 4.45 -23.99 0.08
C LEU A 163 4.17 -25.26 -0.72
N GLY A 164 4.41 -26.41 -0.11
CA GLY A 164 3.99 -27.72 -0.59
C GLY A 164 2.52 -27.99 -0.28
N GLU A 165 2.01 -29.13 -0.76
CA GLU A 165 0.64 -29.55 -0.47
C GLU A 165 0.44 -29.76 1.04
N GLY A 166 -0.59 -29.11 1.60
CA GLY A 166 -0.92 -29.19 3.04
C GLY A 166 -0.05 -28.33 3.96
N GLU A 167 0.97 -27.64 3.45
CA GLU A 167 1.74 -26.70 4.26
C GLU A 167 0.92 -25.45 4.60
N HIS A 168 1.06 -24.95 5.83
CA HIS A 168 0.34 -23.78 6.33
C HIS A 168 1.02 -22.48 5.91
N ASN A 169 0.22 -21.46 5.59
CA ASN A 169 0.71 -20.12 5.27
C ASN A 169 0.74 -19.25 6.54
N PRO A 170 1.89 -19.06 7.21
CA PRO A 170 2.00 -18.18 8.36
C PRO A 170 1.95 -16.71 7.92
N GLN A 171 1.28 -15.88 8.71
CA GLN A 171 1.31 -14.42 8.50
C GLN A 171 2.66 -13.83 8.90
N PHE A 172 3.22 -14.33 10.01
CA PHE A 172 4.52 -13.94 10.54
C PHE A 172 5.43 -15.16 10.60
N MET A 173 6.72 -14.92 10.44
CA MET A 173 7.75 -15.95 10.39
C MET A 173 8.70 -15.79 11.57
N GLY A 174 9.19 -16.93 12.10
CA GLY A 174 10.25 -16.93 13.10
C GLY A 174 11.63 -16.64 12.48
N TRP A 175 12.65 -16.68 13.34
CA TRP A 175 14.04 -16.58 12.91
C TRP A 175 14.33 -17.46 11.68
N PRO A 176 15.07 -16.99 10.65
CA PRO A 176 15.93 -15.78 10.64
C PRO A 176 15.25 -14.47 10.20
N TRP A 177 13.93 -14.44 10.07
CA TRP A 177 13.21 -13.21 9.73
C TRP A 177 13.19 -12.25 10.91
N TYR A 178 13.39 -10.97 10.65
CA TYR A 178 13.43 -9.93 11.68
C TYR A 178 12.72 -8.62 11.26
N ASN A 179 12.32 -8.52 9.99
CA ASN A 179 11.67 -7.33 9.43
C ASN A 179 10.39 -7.67 8.67
N GLY A 180 9.50 -6.69 8.58
CA GLY A 180 8.42 -6.65 7.61
C GLY A 180 9.00 -6.40 6.22
N TRP A 181 8.58 -7.19 5.22
CA TRP A 181 9.09 -7.19 3.85
C TRP A 181 8.14 -6.49 2.87
N CYS A 182 7.21 -5.66 3.38
CA CYS A 182 6.18 -4.97 2.59
C CYS A 182 6.63 -3.63 1.97
N GLY A 183 7.84 -3.15 2.29
CA GLY A 183 8.37 -1.90 1.76
C GLY A 183 8.57 -1.90 0.25
N ASP A 184 8.34 -0.77 -0.39
CA ASP A 184 8.81 -0.50 -1.76
C ASP A 184 10.35 -0.39 -1.81
N ILE A 185 10.96 -0.03 -0.69
CA ILE A 185 12.40 0.10 -0.47
C ILE A 185 12.81 -0.81 0.68
N ASP A 186 13.91 -1.50 0.56
CA ASP A 186 14.44 -2.36 1.63
C ASP A 186 15.17 -1.56 2.73
N LEU A 187 15.60 -2.24 3.79
CA LEU A 187 16.34 -1.62 4.90
C LEU A 187 17.70 -1.05 4.52
N CYS A 188 18.25 -1.41 3.35
CA CYS A 188 19.51 -0.88 2.83
C CYS A 188 19.30 0.37 1.97
N GLY A 189 18.05 0.69 1.62
CA GLY A 189 17.69 1.81 0.76
C GLY A 189 17.54 1.42 -0.72
N ASP A 190 17.60 0.15 -1.06
CA ASP A 190 17.45 -0.34 -2.42
C ASP A 190 15.99 -0.52 -2.79
N LYS A 191 15.61 -0.06 -4.00
CA LYS A 191 14.27 -0.25 -4.54
C LYS A 191 14.00 -1.70 -4.87
N LYS A 192 12.82 -2.20 -4.46
CA LYS A 192 12.30 -3.51 -4.82
C LYS A 192 11.46 -3.46 -6.11
N PRO A 193 11.14 -4.59 -6.76
CA PRO A 193 10.38 -4.62 -8.02
C PRO A 193 9.08 -3.81 -8.00
N GLN A 194 8.31 -3.87 -6.92
CA GLN A 194 7.07 -3.11 -6.76
C GLN A 194 7.30 -1.58 -6.77
N SER A 195 8.45 -1.11 -6.27
CA SER A 195 8.81 0.31 -6.34
C SER A 195 9.03 0.76 -7.80
N TYR A 196 9.73 -0.05 -8.59
CA TYR A 196 9.92 0.23 -10.02
C TYR A 196 8.61 0.14 -10.81
N TYR A 197 7.72 -0.77 -10.45
CA TYR A 197 6.38 -0.83 -11.00
C TYR A 197 5.60 0.46 -10.73
N ARG A 198 5.67 0.99 -9.52
CA ARG A 198 5.06 2.27 -9.12
C ARG A 198 5.63 3.44 -9.92
N ASP A 199 6.96 3.48 -10.16
CA ASP A 199 7.58 4.48 -11.04
C ASP A 199 6.95 4.47 -12.46
N VAL A 200 6.62 3.28 -12.99
CA VAL A 200 5.91 3.15 -14.28
C VAL A 200 4.48 3.69 -14.19
N LEU A 201 3.74 3.36 -13.14
CA LEU A 201 2.39 3.88 -12.93
C LEU A 201 2.37 5.40 -12.84
N TRP A 202 3.32 5.99 -12.14
CA TRP A 202 3.45 7.44 -11.95
C TRP A 202 4.13 8.15 -13.12
N ARG A 203 4.51 7.43 -14.17
CA ARG A 203 5.17 7.96 -15.39
C ARG A 203 6.59 8.50 -15.14
N GLU A 204 7.23 8.13 -14.04
CA GLU A 204 8.62 8.47 -13.75
C GLU A 204 9.60 7.70 -14.64
N ARG A 205 9.16 6.55 -15.17
CA ARG A 205 9.88 5.77 -16.17
C ARG A 205 8.95 5.13 -17.19
N PRO A 206 9.40 4.92 -18.43
CA PRO A 206 8.54 4.36 -19.49
C PRO A 206 8.27 2.86 -19.31
N LEU A 207 9.23 2.12 -18.76
CA LEU A 207 9.13 0.69 -18.47
C LEU A 207 10.14 0.24 -17.43
N THR A 208 9.87 -0.90 -16.84
CA THR A 208 10.84 -1.71 -16.07
C THR A 208 10.63 -3.18 -16.34
N MET A 209 11.61 -4.01 -15.98
CA MET A 209 11.52 -5.47 -16.09
C MET A 209 11.97 -6.12 -14.77
N ALA A 210 11.32 -7.21 -14.42
CA ALA A 210 11.75 -8.07 -13.33
C ALA A 210 11.65 -9.53 -13.75
N VAL A 211 12.55 -10.35 -13.22
CA VAL A 211 12.59 -11.79 -13.47
C VAL A 211 12.00 -12.49 -12.26
N HIS A 212 10.98 -13.29 -12.49
CA HIS A 212 10.38 -14.10 -11.42
C HIS A 212 11.32 -15.24 -11.04
N ALA A 213 11.59 -15.39 -9.75
CA ALA A 213 12.39 -16.50 -9.24
C ALA A 213 11.65 -17.84 -9.54
N PRO A 214 12.36 -18.86 -10.04
CA PRO A 214 11.72 -20.14 -10.30
C PRO A 214 11.08 -20.73 -9.04
N VAL A 215 9.83 -21.18 -9.20
CA VAL A 215 9.16 -21.90 -8.12
C VAL A 215 9.72 -23.30 -8.04
N PRO A 216 10.18 -23.76 -6.85
CA PRO A 216 10.70 -25.12 -6.70
C PRO A 216 9.64 -26.18 -7.07
N ASP A 217 10.12 -27.35 -7.56
CA ASP A 217 9.25 -28.47 -7.92
C ASP A 217 8.32 -28.85 -6.74
N ASN A 218 7.07 -29.17 -7.07
CA ASN A 218 6.01 -29.55 -6.11
C ASN A 218 5.68 -28.47 -5.07
N LYS A 219 6.06 -27.21 -5.33
CA LYS A 219 5.69 -26.07 -4.50
C LYS A 219 4.87 -25.05 -5.28
N LYS A 220 4.12 -24.23 -4.53
CA LYS A 220 3.36 -23.10 -5.06
C LYS A 220 3.84 -21.83 -4.36
N GLU A 221 4.06 -20.77 -5.12
CA GLU A 221 4.28 -19.46 -4.54
C GLU A 221 2.99 -18.94 -3.92
N VAL A 222 3.09 -18.45 -2.70
CA VAL A 222 2.01 -17.79 -1.97
C VAL A 222 2.49 -16.41 -1.56
N VAL A 223 1.74 -15.39 -1.98
CA VAL A 223 2.01 -13.98 -1.70
C VAL A 223 0.77 -13.39 -1.04
N ASN A 224 0.90 -12.90 0.19
CA ASN A 224 -0.21 -12.25 0.89
C ASN A 224 -0.54 -10.86 0.31
N GLY A 225 -1.51 -10.15 0.91
CA GLY A 225 -1.94 -8.82 0.44
C GLY A 225 -0.79 -7.81 0.36
N TRP A 226 0.03 -7.75 1.39
CA TRP A 226 1.15 -6.80 1.49
C TRP A 226 2.40 -7.19 0.70
N GLY A 227 2.44 -8.39 0.15
CA GLY A 227 3.61 -8.92 -0.55
C GLY A 227 3.64 -8.57 -2.04
N TRP A 228 4.78 -8.90 -2.63
CA TRP A 228 5.03 -8.88 -4.06
C TRP A 228 5.57 -10.26 -4.48
N PRO A 229 5.30 -10.75 -5.71
CA PRO A 229 5.91 -11.96 -6.22
C PRO A 229 7.44 -11.94 -6.05
N ASN A 230 8.05 -13.10 -5.88
CA ASN A 230 9.50 -13.19 -5.72
C ASN A 230 10.21 -12.88 -7.04
N GLU A 231 10.41 -11.61 -7.29
CA GLU A 231 11.01 -11.06 -8.51
C GLU A 231 12.30 -10.31 -8.18
N LEU A 232 13.22 -10.31 -9.14
CA LEU A 232 14.45 -9.51 -9.07
C LEU A 232 14.65 -8.72 -10.36
N VAL A 233 15.11 -7.49 -10.23
CA VAL A 233 15.56 -6.65 -11.35
C VAL A 233 16.99 -7.08 -11.73
N SER A 234 17.14 -8.32 -12.14
CA SER A 234 18.43 -8.95 -12.45
C SER A 234 18.27 -10.03 -13.50
N TRP A 235 19.26 -10.17 -14.39
CA TRP A 235 19.43 -11.27 -15.33
C TRP A 235 20.65 -12.15 -14.97
N ASN A 236 20.96 -12.31 -13.70
CA ASN A 236 22.07 -13.15 -13.21
C ASN A 236 21.52 -14.26 -12.32
N TRP A 237 21.30 -15.43 -12.92
CA TRP A 237 20.63 -16.59 -12.29
C TRP A 237 21.53 -17.83 -12.38
N LYS A 238 22.71 -17.76 -11.79
CA LYS A 238 23.71 -18.85 -11.81
C LYS A 238 23.08 -20.20 -11.45
N GLY A 239 23.32 -21.19 -12.33
CA GLY A 239 22.83 -22.55 -12.17
C GLY A 239 21.46 -22.79 -12.80
N LEU A 240 20.90 -21.81 -13.50
CA LEU A 240 19.65 -21.94 -14.25
C LEU A 240 19.85 -21.91 -15.78
N GLU A 241 21.10 -22.03 -16.22
CA GLU A 241 21.46 -22.06 -17.65
C GLU A 241 20.68 -23.16 -18.38
N GLY A 242 20.08 -22.81 -19.51
CA GLY A 242 19.22 -23.71 -20.31
C GLY A 242 17.78 -23.82 -19.81
N GLN A 243 17.42 -23.21 -18.68
CA GLN A 243 16.02 -23.15 -18.25
C GLN A 243 15.28 -21.96 -18.88
N THR A 244 13.97 -21.99 -18.78
CA THR A 244 13.12 -20.87 -19.17
C THR A 244 12.75 -20.08 -17.94
N LEU A 245 12.98 -18.75 -17.97
CA LEU A 245 12.62 -17.83 -16.87
C LEU A 245 11.47 -16.93 -17.29
N SER A 246 10.56 -16.68 -16.38
CA SER A 246 9.45 -15.74 -16.57
C SER A 246 9.93 -14.31 -16.33
N VAL A 247 9.79 -13.46 -17.34
CA VAL A 247 10.18 -12.04 -17.30
C VAL A 247 8.93 -11.19 -17.41
N ASN A 248 8.65 -10.42 -16.36
CA ASN A 248 7.58 -9.44 -16.35
C ASN A 248 8.11 -8.09 -16.83
N VAL A 249 7.45 -7.54 -17.84
CA VAL A 249 7.69 -6.19 -18.37
C VAL A 249 6.51 -5.32 -17.93
N TYR A 250 6.80 -4.32 -17.13
CA TYR A 250 5.84 -3.34 -16.66
C TYR A 250 5.94 -2.08 -17.52
N SER A 251 4.85 -1.68 -18.17
CA SER A 251 4.81 -0.51 -19.03
C SER A 251 3.39 -0.01 -19.27
N ARG A 252 3.23 1.30 -19.34
CA ARG A 252 1.96 1.93 -19.77
C ARG A 252 1.82 1.99 -21.30
N SER A 253 2.84 1.62 -22.05
CA SER A 253 2.74 1.46 -23.53
C SER A 253 1.81 0.29 -23.85
N PRO A 254 0.93 0.40 -24.86
CA PRO A 254 -0.03 -0.66 -25.17
C PRO A 254 0.62 -1.97 -25.62
N LYS A 255 1.87 -1.90 -26.11
CA LYS A 255 2.66 -3.06 -26.56
C LYS A 255 4.12 -2.90 -26.17
N VAL A 256 4.76 -4.03 -25.92
CA VAL A 256 6.20 -4.14 -25.66
C VAL A 256 6.82 -5.26 -26.49
N ARG A 257 8.08 -5.07 -26.91
CA ARG A 257 8.92 -6.07 -27.56
C ARG A 257 10.07 -6.41 -26.64
N LEU A 258 10.31 -7.70 -26.42
CA LEU A 258 11.44 -8.19 -25.66
C LEU A 258 12.48 -8.80 -26.61
N TYR A 259 13.74 -8.45 -26.39
CA TYR A 259 14.89 -8.98 -27.11
C TYR A 259 15.89 -9.59 -26.12
N LEU A 260 16.46 -10.74 -26.49
CA LEU A 260 17.60 -11.34 -25.81
C LEU A 260 18.78 -11.34 -26.81
N ASN A 261 19.89 -10.73 -26.44
CA ASN A 261 21.12 -10.65 -27.28
C ASN A 261 20.82 -10.18 -28.73
N GLY A 262 19.89 -9.22 -28.89
CA GLY A 262 19.48 -8.69 -30.20
C GLY A 262 18.45 -9.56 -30.96
N LYS A 263 18.13 -10.76 -30.49
CA LYS A 263 17.12 -11.61 -31.06
C LYS A 263 15.74 -11.34 -30.45
N LEU A 264 14.73 -11.13 -31.26
CA LEU A 264 13.36 -10.92 -30.80
C LEU A 264 12.83 -12.19 -30.09
N ILE A 265 12.47 -12.09 -28.84
CA ILE A 265 11.77 -13.12 -28.08
C ILE A 265 10.28 -13.06 -28.37
N GLY A 266 9.71 -11.86 -28.42
CA GLY A 266 8.29 -11.69 -28.75
C GLY A 266 7.81 -10.25 -28.64
N GLU A 267 6.56 -10.05 -29.10
CA GLU A 267 5.78 -8.83 -28.91
C GLU A 267 4.52 -9.20 -28.14
N LYS A 268 4.18 -8.45 -27.10
CA LYS A 268 2.98 -8.66 -26.32
C LYS A 268 2.27 -7.34 -26.00
N GLU A 269 0.97 -7.40 -25.87
CA GLU A 269 0.18 -6.29 -25.28
C GLU A 269 0.40 -6.27 -23.78
N THR A 270 0.48 -5.07 -23.20
CA THR A 270 0.43 -4.87 -21.75
C THR A 270 -1.03 -4.86 -21.32
N GLY A 271 -1.33 -5.48 -20.17
CA GLY A 271 -2.67 -5.45 -19.61
C GLY A 271 -3.10 -3.99 -19.31
N LYS A 272 -4.31 -3.63 -19.69
CA LYS A 272 -4.85 -2.26 -19.49
C LYS A 272 -5.08 -1.94 -18.00
N GLU A 273 -5.26 -2.96 -17.18
CA GLU A 273 -5.56 -2.80 -15.75
C GLU A 273 -4.32 -2.89 -14.88
N ASN A 274 -3.32 -3.67 -15.30
CA ASN A 274 -2.11 -3.96 -14.53
C ASN A 274 -0.80 -3.59 -15.23
N TYR A 275 -0.86 -3.08 -16.47
CA TYR A 275 0.30 -2.61 -17.24
C TYR A 275 1.44 -3.61 -17.33
N THR A 276 1.14 -4.90 -17.40
CA THR A 276 2.11 -6.00 -17.36
C THR A 276 2.04 -6.85 -18.61
N ALA A 277 3.22 -7.24 -19.15
CA ALA A 277 3.38 -8.27 -20.16
C ALA A 277 4.42 -9.29 -19.70
N THR A 278 4.05 -10.57 -19.62
CA THR A 278 4.94 -11.65 -19.17
C THR A 278 5.51 -12.41 -20.34
N PHE A 279 6.83 -12.63 -20.37
CA PHE A 279 7.54 -13.39 -21.39
C PHE A 279 8.25 -14.59 -20.78
N GLU A 280 8.18 -15.72 -21.46
CA GLU A 280 9.01 -16.89 -21.16
C GLU A 280 10.30 -16.81 -21.96
N VAL A 281 11.42 -16.67 -21.29
CA VAL A 281 12.72 -16.34 -21.88
C VAL A 281 13.75 -17.42 -21.56
N PRO A 282 14.35 -18.07 -22.58
CA PRO A 282 15.43 -19.01 -22.32
C PRO A 282 16.62 -18.28 -21.68
N TYR A 283 17.14 -18.85 -20.59
CA TYR A 283 18.29 -18.30 -19.87
C TYR A 283 19.59 -18.92 -20.45
N GLU A 284 20.43 -18.04 -21.05
CA GLU A 284 21.70 -18.39 -21.69
C GLU A 284 22.89 -17.81 -20.94
#